data_2011d524aa250633cd30339cdadeb1b2
#
_entry.id   2011d524aa250633cd30339cdadeb1b2
#
_cell.length_a   1.000
_cell.length_b   1.000
_cell.length_c   1.000
_cell.angle_alpha   90.00
_cell.angle_beta   90.00
_cell.angle_gamma   90.00
#
_symmetry.space_group_name_H-M   'P 1'
#
loop_
_entity.id
_entity.type
_entity.pdbx_description
1 polymer ?
#
loop_
_entity_poly.entity_id
_entity_poly.type
_entity_poly.pdbx_seq_one_letter_code
_entity_poly.pdbx_strand_id
1 'polypeptide(L)'
;RYYKQRWYVVGVKVKSEERRVKNSSAEEDVRKLVRVLPFDRISFLKLICEKHPLSAKMKKFLTPENYYEDCFGIYRMEDVPVEKIRIRAFYPEYNYIEEVPLHESQQKVKESKDGMYREYTLTVRPSRDFLQELLWHGRNIIVLKPESLRQEMIGILKDMTKSYETGECLNGEE
;
A
#
# COMPACT_ATOMS: atom_id res chain seq x y z
N ARG A 1 8.31 -10.97 -1.70
CA ARG A 1 7.88 -9.95 -2.65
C ARG A 1 9.03 -9.02 -3.01
N TYR A 2 9.16 -8.71 -4.27
CA TYR A 2 10.06 -7.68 -4.78
C TYR A 2 9.30 -6.35 -4.90
N TYR A 3 9.84 -5.27 -4.32
CA TYR A 3 9.23 -3.94 -4.34
C TYR A 3 10.30 -2.85 -4.21
N LYS A 4 10.25 -1.83 -5.06
CA LYS A 4 11.23 -0.72 -5.09
C LYS A 4 12.68 -1.21 -4.96
N GLN A 5 13.07 -2.16 -5.83
CA GLN A 5 14.40 -2.77 -5.92
C GLN A 5 14.87 -3.57 -4.69
N ARG A 6 13.93 -4.01 -3.84
CA ARG A 6 14.22 -4.74 -2.61
C ARG A 6 13.37 -5.99 -2.46
N TRP A 7 13.96 -7.07 -1.98
CA TRP A 7 13.25 -8.30 -1.63
C TRP A 7 12.78 -8.27 -0.19
N TYR A 8 11.59 -8.75 0.04
CA TYR A 8 10.97 -8.84 1.36
C TYR A 8 10.46 -10.24 1.65
N VAL A 9 10.64 -10.66 2.91
CA VAL A 9 10.01 -11.85 3.47
C VAL A 9 8.80 -11.41 4.26
N VAL A 10 7.66 -12.04 4.00
CA VAL A 10 6.43 -11.85 4.78
C VAL A 10 6.18 -13.11 5.58
N GLY A 11 6.00 -12.95 6.88
CA GLY A 11 5.80 -14.08 7.78
C GLY A 11 5.08 -13.66 9.06
N VAL A 12 4.68 -14.63 9.85
CA VAL A 12 4.04 -14.41 11.15
C VAL A 12 5.09 -14.55 12.25
N LYS A 13 5.19 -13.53 13.12
CA LYS A 13 6.04 -13.59 14.30
C LYS A 13 5.42 -14.52 15.34
N VAL A 14 6.10 -15.61 15.67
CA VAL A 14 5.69 -16.53 16.73
C VAL A 14 6.61 -16.32 17.93
N LYS A 15 6.06 -16.07 19.12
CA LYS A 15 6.82 -16.03 20.35
C LYS A 15 7.14 -17.45 20.81
N SER A 16 8.35 -17.69 21.32
CA SER A 16 8.81 -19.01 21.76
C SER A 16 7.94 -19.60 22.88
N GLU A 17 7.27 -18.77 23.67
CA GLU A 17 6.38 -19.19 24.78
C GLU A 17 4.93 -19.39 24.36
N GLU A 18 4.50 -18.82 23.23
CA GLU A 18 3.12 -18.96 22.69
C GLU A 18 2.96 -20.17 21.77
N ARG A 19 3.85 -21.17 21.86
CA ARG A 19 3.73 -22.44 21.12
C ARG A 19 2.45 -23.24 21.40
N ARG A 20 1.60 -22.74 22.30
CA ARG A 20 0.32 -23.33 22.70
C ARG A 20 -0.85 -22.36 22.54
N VAL A 21 -0.95 -21.66 21.43
CA VAL A 21 -2.23 -20.99 21.09
C VAL A 21 -3.21 -22.08 20.68
N LYS A 22 -3.77 -22.74 21.68
CA LYS A 22 -4.94 -23.57 21.54
C LYS A 22 -6.11 -22.64 21.25
N ASN A 23 -6.75 -22.83 20.08
CA ASN A 23 -8.14 -22.50 19.80
C ASN A 23 -8.66 -21.17 20.37
N SER A 24 -8.00 -20.06 20.17
CA SER A 24 -8.62 -18.77 20.41
C SER A 24 -9.12 -18.19 19.09
N SER A 25 -10.30 -17.60 19.15
CA SER A 25 -11.03 -16.84 18.15
C SER A 25 -10.27 -15.61 17.57
N ALA A 26 -8.98 -15.61 17.64
CA ALA A 26 -8.04 -14.52 17.48
C ALA A 26 -7.41 -14.49 16.08
N GLU A 27 -8.23 -14.57 15.01
CA GLU A 27 -7.73 -14.31 13.65
C GLU A 27 -7.26 -12.86 13.50
N GLU A 28 -7.89 -11.97 14.22
CA GLU A 28 -7.52 -10.55 14.28
C GLU A 28 -6.15 -10.35 14.94
N ASP A 29 -5.82 -11.15 15.94
CA ASP A 29 -4.53 -11.09 16.61
C ASP A 29 -3.38 -11.61 15.75
N VAL A 30 -3.63 -12.63 14.91
CA VAL A 30 -2.59 -13.18 14.02
C VAL A 30 -2.22 -12.20 12.92
N ARG A 31 -3.17 -11.44 12.39
CA ARG A 31 -2.89 -10.38 11.41
C ARG A 31 -1.93 -9.33 11.98
N LYS A 32 -2.08 -8.97 13.25
CA LYS A 32 -1.17 -8.06 13.96
C LYS A 32 0.24 -8.63 14.16
N LEU A 33 0.39 -9.96 14.06
CA LEU A 33 1.68 -10.64 14.16
C LEU A 33 2.42 -10.76 12.82
N VAL A 34 1.77 -10.43 11.72
CA VAL A 34 2.44 -10.42 10.42
C VAL A 34 3.56 -9.38 10.41
N ARG A 35 4.71 -9.79 9.91
CA ARG A 35 5.90 -8.92 9.76
C ARG A 35 6.40 -8.99 8.34
N VAL A 36 6.76 -7.84 7.84
CA VAL A 36 7.42 -7.66 6.55
C VAL A 36 8.87 -7.28 6.85
N LEU A 37 9.78 -8.13 6.46
CA LEU A 37 11.21 -7.99 6.75
C LEU A 37 12.00 -7.84 5.46
N PRO A 38 12.78 -6.76 5.29
CA PRO A 38 13.70 -6.64 4.18
C PRO A 38 14.74 -7.75 4.24
N PHE A 39 14.98 -8.43 3.12
CA PHE A 39 15.87 -9.58 3.06
C PHE A 39 17.33 -9.22 3.41
N ASP A 40 17.75 -8.03 3.03
CA ASP A 40 19.10 -7.49 3.30
C ASP A 40 19.36 -7.16 4.79
N ARG A 41 18.32 -7.15 5.62
CA ARG A 41 18.42 -6.96 7.09
C ARG A 41 18.43 -8.27 7.87
N ILE A 42 18.34 -9.41 7.19
CA ILE A 42 18.37 -10.72 7.83
C ILE A 42 19.84 -11.16 7.95
N SER A 43 20.40 -11.06 9.14
CA SER A 43 21.79 -11.46 9.41
C SER A 43 21.98 -12.97 9.65
N PHE A 44 20.91 -13.64 10.06
CA PHE A 44 20.93 -15.07 10.34
C PHE A 44 19.60 -15.72 10.04
N LEU A 45 19.62 -16.85 9.35
CA LEU A 45 18.46 -17.67 9.05
C LEU A 45 18.73 -19.12 9.39
N LYS A 46 17.85 -19.74 10.18
CA LYS A 46 17.90 -21.17 10.49
C LYS A 46 16.56 -21.80 10.14
N LEU A 47 16.59 -22.83 9.30
CA LEU A 47 15.41 -23.64 9.06
C LEU A 47 15.17 -24.55 10.26
N ILE A 48 13.96 -24.46 10.83
CA ILE A 48 13.49 -25.36 11.86
C ILE A 48 12.37 -26.22 11.29
N CYS A 49 12.47 -27.55 11.46
CA CYS A 49 11.48 -28.50 10.91
C CYS A 49 10.17 -28.56 11.73
N GLU A 50 9.95 -27.63 12.64
CA GLU A 50 8.73 -27.57 13.44
C GLU A 50 7.57 -26.99 12.61
N LYS A 51 6.45 -27.70 12.58
CA LYS A 51 5.23 -27.23 11.91
C LYS A 51 4.46 -26.30 12.86
N HIS A 52 4.25 -25.06 12.43
CA HIS A 52 3.31 -24.18 13.16
C HIS A 52 1.88 -24.40 12.70
N PRO A 53 0.93 -24.58 13.63
CA PRO A 53 -0.47 -24.84 13.33
C PRO A 53 -1.18 -23.52 12.95
N LEU A 54 -0.96 -23.00 11.74
CA LEU A 54 -1.81 -21.97 11.19
C LEU A 54 -3.12 -22.60 10.71
N SER A 55 -4.25 -21.95 11.01
CA SER A 55 -5.55 -22.37 10.48
C SER A 55 -5.56 -22.36 8.95
N ALA A 56 -6.43 -23.16 8.33
CA ALA A 56 -6.56 -23.19 6.87
C ALA A 56 -6.92 -21.80 6.31
N LYS A 57 -7.75 -21.04 7.04
CA LYS A 57 -8.14 -19.67 6.67
C LYS A 57 -6.94 -18.72 6.71
N MET A 58 -6.07 -18.81 7.73
CA MET A 58 -4.85 -18.02 7.81
C MET A 58 -3.85 -18.36 6.72
N LYS A 59 -3.67 -19.64 6.39
CA LYS A 59 -2.83 -20.05 5.28
C LYS A 59 -3.31 -19.46 3.96
N LYS A 60 -4.63 -19.46 3.73
CA LYS A 60 -5.24 -18.84 2.55
C LYS A 60 -5.04 -17.32 2.55
N PHE A 61 -5.23 -16.65 3.68
CA PHE A 61 -5.02 -15.20 3.82
C PHE A 61 -3.57 -14.78 3.53
N LEU A 62 -2.60 -15.59 3.97
CA LEU A 62 -1.17 -15.30 3.81
C LEU A 62 -0.60 -15.66 2.43
N THR A 63 -1.43 -16.12 1.48
CA THR A 63 -0.96 -16.22 0.10
C THR A 63 -0.70 -14.82 -0.47
N PRO A 64 0.28 -14.63 -1.34
CA PRO A 64 0.60 -13.31 -1.89
C PRO A 64 -0.62 -12.63 -2.53
N GLU A 65 -1.44 -13.39 -3.24
CA GLU A 65 -2.63 -12.90 -3.93
C GLU A 65 -3.64 -12.30 -2.95
N ASN A 66 -3.94 -13.01 -1.85
CA ASN A 66 -4.93 -12.53 -0.88
C ASN A 66 -4.37 -11.46 0.07
N TYR A 67 -3.09 -11.60 0.46
CA TYR A 67 -2.48 -10.64 1.39
C TYR A 67 -2.34 -9.25 0.78
N TYR A 68 -2.03 -9.19 -0.52
CA TYR A 68 -1.77 -7.94 -1.23
C TYR A 68 -2.91 -7.46 -2.12
N GLU A 69 -4.06 -8.14 -2.14
CA GLU A 69 -5.21 -7.83 -3.02
C GLU A 69 -5.65 -6.34 -2.96
N ASP A 70 -5.64 -5.75 -1.77
CA ASP A 70 -6.07 -4.37 -1.53
C ASP A 70 -4.91 -3.47 -1.03
N CYS A 71 -3.67 -3.97 -1.10
CA CYS A 71 -2.50 -3.27 -0.63
C CYS A 71 -1.82 -2.50 -1.75
N PHE A 72 -1.57 -1.23 -1.53
CA PHE A 72 -0.58 -0.50 -2.31
C PHE A 72 0.78 -0.57 -1.60
N GLY A 73 1.81 -1.04 -2.33
CA GLY A 73 3.13 -1.19 -1.76
C GLY A 73 3.38 -2.52 -1.04
N ILE A 74 4.18 -2.47 0.03
CA ILE A 74 4.67 -3.67 0.73
C ILE A 74 4.00 -3.90 2.07
N TYR A 75 3.49 -2.86 2.71
CA TYR A 75 2.86 -2.94 4.02
C TYR A 75 1.34 -2.91 3.91
N ARG A 76 0.70 -3.93 4.49
CA ARG A 76 -0.74 -3.93 4.67
C ARG A 76 -1.10 -3.12 5.91
N MET A 77 -1.73 -1.97 5.71
CA MET A 77 -2.22 -1.10 6.77
C MET A 77 -3.64 -1.55 7.17
N GLU A 78 -3.75 -2.40 8.20
CA GLU A 78 -5.06 -2.97 8.62
C GLU A 78 -6.00 -1.90 9.20
N ASP A 79 -5.46 -0.83 9.74
CA ASP A 79 -6.16 0.34 10.29
C ASP A 79 -6.65 1.32 9.21
N VAL A 80 -6.14 1.21 7.98
CA VAL A 80 -6.58 2.02 6.85
C VAL A 80 -7.65 1.26 6.06
N PRO A 81 -8.88 1.79 5.91
CA PRO A 81 -9.94 1.12 5.18
C PRO A 81 -9.63 1.03 3.68
N VAL A 82 -10.20 0.02 3.03
CA VAL A 82 -10.18 -0.07 1.57
C VAL A 82 -11.14 0.98 1.00
N GLU A 83 -10.65 1.78 0.07
CA GLU A 83 -11.42 2.85 -0.55
C GLU A 83 -11.46 2.71 -2.06
N LYS A 84 -12.58 3.14 -2.65
CA LYS A 84 -12.68 3.30 -4.10
C LYS A 84 -12.23 4.72 -4.46
N ILE A 85 -11.01 4.80 -4.97
CA ILE A 85 -10.35 6.06 -5.32
C ILE A 85 -10.59 6.36 -6.79
N ARG A 86 -10.91 7.61 -7.12
CA ARG A 86 -11.00 8.09 -8.50
C ARG A 86 -9.90 9.12 -8.74
N ILE A 87 -9.09 8.85 -9.74
CA ILE A 87 -8.00 9.74 -10.18
C ILE A 87 -8.25 10.22 -11.60
N ARG A 88 -7.61 11.33 -11.95
CA ARG A 88 -7.51 11.82 -13.33
C ARG A 88 -6.04 11.92 -13.69
N ALA A 89 -5.67 11.29 -14.78
CA ALA A 89 -4.34 11.39 -15.37
C ALA A 89 -4.41 12.22 -16.66
N PHE A 90 -3.49 13.16 -16.80
CA PHE A 90 -3.38 14.03 -17.97
C PHE A 90 -2.40 13.43 -19.00
N TYR A 91 -2.50 13.89 -20.25
CA TYR A 91 -1.55 13.53 -21.30
C TYR A 91 -0.15 14.06 -20.96
N PRO A 92 0.92 13.28 -21.18
CA PRO A 92 0.97 11.89 -21.68
C PRO A 92 0.89 10.81 -20.59
N GLU A 93 0.74 11.18 -19.32
CA GLU A 93 0.87 10.32 -18.14
C GLU A 93 -0.08 9.13 -18.16
N TYR A 94 -1.29 9.31 -18.67
CA TYR A 94 -2.25 8.21 -18.74
C TYR A 94 -1.78 7.03 -19.63
N ASN A 95 -0.90 7.27 -20.61
CA ASN A 95 -0.32 6.18 -21.40
C ASN A 95 0.58 5.29 -20.53
N TYR A 96 1.40 5.90 -19.68
CA TYR A 96 2.29 5.16 -18.77
C TYR A 96 1.52 4.32 -17.77
N ILE A 97 0.46 4.85 -17.14
CA ILE A 97 -0.34 4.09 -16.19
C ILE A 97 -1.33 3.11 -16.86
N GLU A 98 -1.52 3.15 -18.16
CA GLU A 98 -2.21 2.09 -18.92
C GLU A 98 -1.27 0.94 -19.28
N GLU A 99 0.01 1.23 -19.58
CA GLU A 99 1.04 0.21 -19.84
C GLU A 99 1.48 -0.48 -18.55
N VAL A 100 1.65 0.30 -17.47
CA VAL A 100 2.01 -0.19 -16.13
C VAL A 100 0.99 0.34 -15.12
N PRO A 101 -0.11 -0.37 -14.90
CA PRO A 101 -1.15 0.05 -13.97
C PRO A 101 -0.62 0.30 -12.56
N LEU A 102 -1.07 1.37 -11.90
CA LEU A 102 -0.73 1.69 -10.52
C LEU A 102 -1.12 0.56 -9.56
N HIS A 103 -2.22 -0.12 -9.86
CA HIS A 103 -2.71 -1.27 -9.10
C HIS A 103 -3.55 -2.17 -10.02
N GLU A 104 -3.61 -3.48 -9.72
CA GLU A 104 -4.38 -4.46 -10.51
C GLU A 104 -5.88 -4.14 -10.59
N SER A 105 -6.43 -3.43 -9.59
CA SER A 105 -7.82 -2.97 -9.59
C SER A 105 -8.08 -1.73 -10.44
N GLN A 106 -7.07 -1.19 -11.15
CA GLN A 106 -7.22 0.00 -11.97
C GLN A 106 -8.17 -0.23 -13.14
N GLN A 107 -9.18 0.62 -13.27
CA GLN A 107 -10.14 0.58 -14.35
C GLN A 107 -10.35 1.98 -14.94
N LYS A 108 -10.25 2.11 -16.26
CA LYS A 108 -10.61 3.35 -16.97
C LYS A 108 -12.12 3.54 -16.93
N VAL A 109 -12.57 4.72 -16.50
CA VAL A 109 -14.00 5.06 -16.35
C VAL A 109 -14.43 6.24 -17.20
N LYS A 110 -13.48 7.05 -17.69
CA LYS A 110 -13.79 8.20 -18.54
C LYS A 110 -12.58 8.60 -19.38
N GLU A 111 -12.86 9.15 -20.54
CA GLU A 111 -11.91 9.83 -21.41
C GLU A 111 -12.49 11.18 -21.84
N SER A 112 -11.66 12.21 -21.86
CA SER A 112 -12.07 13.54 -22.33
C SER A 112 -12.21 13.54 -23.85
N LYS A 113 -13.11 14.37 -24.38
CA LYS A 113 -13.36 14.45 -25.82
C LYS A 113 -12.17 14.95 -26.63
N ASP A 114 -11.32 15.76 -26.01
CA ASP A 114 -10.11 16.33 -26.56
C ASP A 114 -8.85 15.46 -26.35
N GLY A 115 -9.00 14.30 -25.70
CA GLY A 115 -7.88 13.39 -25.39
C GLY A 115 -6.92 13.91 -24.33
N MET A 116 -7.21 15.04 -23.68
CA MET A 116 -6.27 15.67 -22.74
C MET A 116 -6.17 14.95 -21.38
N TYR A 117 -7.21 14.17 -21.00
CA TYR A 117 -7.17 13.42 -19.77
C TYR A 117 -8.02 12.14 -19.85
N ARG A 118 -7.67 11.19 -18.99
CA ARG A 118 -8.45 9.98 -18.67
C ARG A 118 -8.68 9.87 -17.18
N GLU A 119 -9.79 9.26 -16.78
CA GLU A 119 -10.10 9.02 -15.38
C GLU A 119 -10.16 7.52 -15.10
N TYR A 120 -9.62 7.15 -13.94
CA TYR A 120 -9.52 5.77 -13.50
C TYR A 120 -10.09 5.62 -12.10
N THR A 121 -10.59 4.42 -11.80
CA THR A 121 -10.90 4.02 -10.43
C THR A 121 -9.95 2.93 -9.99
N LEU A 122 -9.56 2.99 -8.71
CA LEU A 122 -8.77 1.99 -8.01
C LEU A 122 -9.48 1.60 -6.72
N THR A 123 -9.34 0.35 -6.29
CA THR A 123 -9.87 -0.13 -5.01
C THR A 123 -8.68 -0.58 -4.18
N VAL A 124 -8.19 0.28 -3.29
CA VAL A 124 -6.97 0.06 -2.50
C VAL A 124 -7.08 0.73 -1.13
N ARG A 125 -6.18 0.34 -0.23
CA ARG A 125 -5.91 1.09 1.00
C ARG A 125 -4.99 2.26 0.67
N PRO A 126 -5.41 3.53 0.87
CA PRO A 126 -4.58 4.70 0.60
C PRO A 126 -3.46 4.83 1.63
N SER A 127 -2.46 3.95 1.49
CA SER A 127 -1.27 3.94 2.34
C SER A 127 -0.32 5.08 1.99
N ARG A 128 0.67 5.32 2.86
CA ARG A 128 1.76 6.27 2.58
C ARG A 128 2.46 5.97 1.24
N ASP A 129 2.65 4.69 0.90
CA ASP A 129 3.24 4.30 -0.38
C ASP A 129 2.38 4.77 -1.56
N PHE A 130 1.05 4.73 -1.43
CA PHE A 130 0.13 5.22 -2.45
C PHE A 130 0.20 6.75 -2.60
N LEU A 131 0.24 7.50 -1.50
CA LEU A 131 0.42 8.95 -1.53
C LEU A 131 1.74 9.34 -2.19
N GLN A 132 2.83 8.64 -1.87
CA GLN A 132 4.13 8.87 -2.49
C GLN A 132 4.12 8.57 -3.99
N GLU A 133 3.39 7.55 -4.44
CA GLU A 133 3.24 7.25 -5.85
C GLU A 133 2.49 8.36 -6.57
N LEU A 134 1.41 8.88 -6.00
CA LEU A 134 0.69 10.02 -6.56
C LEU A 134 1.58 11.27 -6.66
N LEU A 135 2.41 11.53 -5.64
CA LEU A 135 3.37 12.63 -5.65
C LEU A 135 4.47 12.45 -6.70
N TRP A 136 4.88 11.21 -6.96
CA TRP A 136 5.84 10.90 -8.03
C TRP A 136 5.35 11.35 -9.41
N HIS A 137 4.06 11.18 -9.69
CA HIS A 137 3.43 11.65 -10.93
C HIS A 137 3.22 13.17 -10.96
N GLY A 138 3.43 13.85 -9.83
CA GLY A 138 3.36 15.31 -9.73
C GLY A 138 2.00 15.86 -10.18
N ARG A 139 2.03 16.90 -11.02
CA ARG A 139 0.83 17.57 -11.56
C ARG A 139 0.03 16.74 -12.57
N ASN A 140 0.61 15.64 -13.03
CA ASN A 140 0.02 14.86 -14.13
C ASN A 140 -1.07 13.89 -13.65
N ILE A 141 -1.13 13.61 -12.34
CA ILE A 141 -2.21 12.82 -11.74
C ILE A 141 -2.82 13.59 -10.56
N ILE A 142 -4.14 13.67 -10.53
CA ILE A 142 -4.86 14.28 -9.40
C ILE A 142 -5.93 13.35 -8.86
N VAL A 143 -6.15 13.40 -7.54
CA VAL A 143 -7.25 12.71 -6.87
C VAL A 143 -8.53 13.49 -7.05
N LEU A 144 -9.60 12.81 -7.50
CA LEU A 144 -10.93 13.37 -7.61
C LEU A 144 -11.85 12.93 -6.47
N LYS A 145 -11.68 11.69 -6.00
CA LYS A 145 -12.47 11.07 -4.91
C LYS A 145 -11.62 10.03 -4.19
N PRO A 146 -11.88 9.76 -2.90
CA PRO A 146 -12.78 10.50 -2.01
C PRO A 146 -12.25 11.90 -1.69
N GLU A 147 -13.12 12.78 -1.18
CA GLU A 147 -12.74 14.16 -0.85
C GLU A 147 -11.72 14.21 0.31
N SER A 148 -11.81 13.29 1.27
CA SER A 148 -10.82 13.13 2.36
C SER A 148 -9.40 12.98 1.82
N LEU A 149 -9.18 12.03 0.93
CA LEU A 149 -7.87 11.79 0.31
C LEU A 149 -7.42 12.97 -0.57
N ARG A 150 -8.37 13.62 -1.26
CA ARG A 150 -8.06 14.82 -2.04
C ARG A 150 -7.58 15.96 -1.15
N GLN A 151 -8.21 16.19 0.00
CA GLN A 151 -7.82 17.21 0.94
C GLN A 151 -6.47 16.89 1.62
N GLU A 152 -6.21 15.63 1.92
CA GLU A 152 -4.91 15.15 2.41
C GLU A 152 -3.79 15.49 1.42
N MET A 153 -3.98 15.17 0.13
CA MET A 153 -3.02 15.53 -0.92
C MET A 153 -2.80 17.04 -1.03
N ILE A 154 -3.87 17.83 -0.92
CA ILE A 154 -3.77 19.30 -0.94
C ILE A 154 -2.96 19.80 0.27
N GLY A 155 -3.14 19.21 1.45
CA GLY A 155 -2.36 19.50 2.66
C GLY A 155 -0.88 19.24 2.41
N ILE A 156 -0.53 18.03 1.97
CA ILE A 156 0.85 17.64 1.67
C ILE A 156 1.51 18.63 0.67
N LEU A 157 0.81 19.00 -0.39
CA LEU A 157 1.33 19.94 -1.39
C LEU A 157 1.57 21.34 -0.82
N LYS A 158 0.70 21.82 0.07
CA LYS A 158 0.89 23.11 0.77
C LYS A 158 2.12 23.08 1.68
N ASP A 159 2.28 21.99 2.44
CA ASP A 159 3.44 21.81 3.32
C ASP A 159 4.72 21.69 2.53
N MET A 160 4.71 20.96 1.43
CA MET A 160 5.85 20.92 0.50
C MET A 160 6.21 22.32 -0.04
N THR A 161 5.22 23.09 -0.49
CA THR A 161 5.44 24.45 -0.98
C THR A 161 6.11 25.30 0.09
N LYS A 162 5.57 25.28 1.33
CA LYS A 162 6.12 26.03 2.46
C LYS A 162 7.55 25.59 2.79
N SER A 163 7.84 24.30 2.76
CA SER A 163 9.19 23.78 2.99
C SER A 163 10.18 24.27 1.94
N TYR A 164 9.78 24.38 0.67
CA TYR A 164 10.63 24.97 -0.39
C TYR A 164 10.86 26.47 -0.20
N GLU A 165 9.86 27.20 0.31
CA GLU A 165 9.95 28.65 0.56
C GLU A 165 10.82 28.98 1.78
N THR A 166 10.72 28.16 2.83
CA THR A 166 11.41 28.42 4.12
C THR A 166 12.75 27.71 4.28
N GLY A 167 12.96 26.63 3.51
CA GLY A 167 14.10 25.71 3.68
C GLY A 167 13.98 24.81 4.91
N GLU A 168 12.83 24.81 5.59
CA GLU A 168 12.56 23.99 6.79
C GLU A 168 11.62 22.85 6.47
N CYS A 169 11.87 21.69 7.08
CA CYS A 169 10.91 20.59 7.05
C CYS A 169 9.79 20.88 8.04
N LEU A 170 8.57 21.03 7.54
CA LEU A 170 7.40 21.07 8.41
C LEU A 170 7.15 19.64 8.90
N ASN A 171 7.63 19.34 10.10
CA ASN A 171 7.19 18.13 10.79
C ASN A 171 5.70 18.32 11.07
N GLY A 172 4.84 17.55 10.41
CA GLY A 172 3.47 17.43 10.86
C GLY A 172 3.52 17.08 12.34
N GLU A 173 2.86 17.86 13.16
CA GLU A 173 2.67 17.52 14.57
C GLU A 173 2.08 16.11 14.59
N GLU A 174 2.80 15.18 15.25
CA GLU A 174 2.38 13.80 15.49
C GLU A 174 1.11 13.73 16.36
#